data_b806dc770ff96164caa6a160e665d16e
#
_entry.id   b806dc770ff96164caa6a160e665d16e
#
_cell.length_a   1.000
_cell.length_b   1.000
_cell.length_c   1.000
_cell.angle_alpha   90.00
_cell.angle_beta   90.00
_cell.angle_gamma   90.00
#
_symmetry.space_group_name_H-M   'P 1'
#
loop_
_entity.id
_entity.type
_entity.pdbx_description
1 polymer ?
#
loop_
_entity_poly.entity_id
_entity_poly.type
_entity_poly.pdbx_seq_one_letter_code
_entity_poly.pdbx_strand_id
1 'polypeptide(L)'
;LRERKYDSARARGLTHVHPRDVPLQDALTAVADPVRRAILRELAGLPDWTKAFGTFDLPVTKATRSHHFAVLRAAGLIEQRDEGARRLNRLRRPEFDEAFPGLLDLILAERP
;
A
#
# COMPACT_ATOMS: atom_id res chain seq x y z
N LEU A 1 -16.95 -15.03 -10.54
CA LEU A 1 -17.84 -13.90 -10.80
C LEU A 1 -17.63 -12.78 -9.81
N ARG A 2 -17.61 -13.11 -8.51
CA ARG A 2 -17.34 -12.11 -7.48
C ARG A 2 -15.94 -11.53 -7.60
N GLU A 3 -14.97 -12.36 -7.94
CA GLU A 3 -13.60 -11.90 -8.13
C GLU A 3 -13.50 -10.92 -9.29
N ARG A 4 -14.18 -11.20 -10.40
CA ARG A 4 -14.17 -10.29 -11.54
C ARG A 4 -14.77 -8.94 -11.19
N LYS A 5 -15.87 -8.93 -10.44
CA LYS A 5 -16.53 -7.71 -10.02
C LYS A 5 -15.65 -6.91 -9.07
N TYR A 6 -14.97 -7.61 -8.18
CA TYR A 6 -14.03 -6.98 -7.26
C TYR A 6 -12.82 -6.39 -8.00
N ASP A 7 -12.30 -7.15 -8.98
CA ASP A 7 -11.14 -6.71 -9.75
C ASP A 7 -11.42 -5.45 -10.54
N SER A 8 -12.66 -5.22 -10.97
CA SER A 8 -13.00 -4.01 -11.71
C SER A 8 -12.85 -2.73 -10.86
N ALA A 9 -12.83 -2.86 -9.55
CA ALA A 9 -12.63 -1.73 -8.65
C ALA A 9 -11.15 -1.41 -8.44
N ARG A 10 -10.25 -2.31 -8.81
CA ARG A 10 -8.81 -2.10 -8.65
C ARG A 10 -8.26 -1.28 -9.81
N ALA A 11 -7.12 -0.63 -9.56
CA ALA A 11 -6.42 0.12 -10.59
C ALA A 11 -5.96 -0.84 -11.69
N ARG A 12 -6.30 -0.50 -12.94
CA ARG A 12 -6.01 -1.36 -14.09
C ARG A 12 -4.51 -1.45 -14.35
N GLY A 13 -4.05 -2.65 -14.74
CA GLY A 13 -2.66 -2.89 -15.07
C GLY A 13 -1.74 -2.94 -13.87
N LEU A 14 -2.26 -2.83 -12.67
CA LEU A 14 -1.45 -2.90 -11.45
C LEU A 14 -1.57 -4.25 -10.79
N THR A 15 -0.43 -4.75 -10.33
CA THR A 15 -0.36 -6.01 -9.58
C THR A 15 -0.63 -5.76 -8.11
N HIS A 16 -1.55 -6.53 -7.54
CA HIS A 16 -1.83 -6.55 -6.11
C HIS A 16 -1.66 -7.98 -5.60
N VAL A 17 -0.92 -8.14 -4.51
CA VAL A 17 -0.72 -9.45 -3.89
C VAL A 17 -1.40 -9.44 -2.53
N HIS A 18 -2.19 -10.47 -2.23
CA HIS A 18 -2.79 -10.58 -0.90
C HIS A 18 -1.69 -10.87 0.12
N PRO A 19 -1.72 -10.25 1.32
CA PRO A 19 -0.66 -10.46 2.32
C PRO A 19 -0.41 -11.91 2.68
N ARG A 20 -1.42 -12.77 2.65
CA ARG A 20 -1.25 -14.20 2.95
C ARG A 20 -0.32 -14.91 1.96
N ASP A 21 -0.13 -14.33 0.76
CA ASP A 21 0.71 -14.91 -0.27
C ASP A 21 2.09 -14.24 -0.35
N VAL A 22 2.39 -13.35 0.60
CA VAL A 22 3.65 -12.60 0.62
C VAL A 22 4.63 -13.27 1.56
N PRO A 23 5.83 -13.64 1.08
CA PRO A 23 6.89 -14.15 1.96
C PRO A 23 7.32 -13.08 2.97
N LEU A 24 7.69 -13.50 4.18
CA LEU A 24 8.15 -12.58 5.21
C LEU A 24 9.29 -11.68 4.73
N GLN A 25 10.23 -12.24 3.97
CA GLN A 25 11.35 -11.46 3.44
C GLN A 25 10.87 -10.28 2.59
N ASP A 26 9.84 -10.49 1.78
CA ASP A 26 9.32 -9.43 0.92
C ASP A 26 8.58 -8.36 1.74
N ALA A 27 7.88 -8.77 2.77
CA ALA A 27 7.23 -7.82 3.69
C ALA A 27 8.29 -6.96 4.39
N LEU A 28 9.36 -7.59 4.89
CA LEU A 28 10.45 -6.87 5.56
C LEU A 28 11.18 -5.92 4.62
N THR A 29 11.45 -6.36 3.39
CA THR A 29 12.09 -5.53 2.38
C THR A 29 11.24 -4.29 2.07
N ALA A 30 9.93 -4.48 1.93
CA ALA A 30 9.04 -3.37 1.62
C ALA A 30 9.08 -2.29 2.71
N VAL A 31 9.11 -2.68 3.97
CA VAL A 31 9.10 -1.71 5.09
C VAL A 31 10.51 -1.27 5.51
N ALA A 32 11.56 -1.77 4.87
CA ALA A 32 12.92 -1.35 5.18
C ALA A 32 13.23 0.07 4.69
N ASP A 33 12.49 0.56 3.73
CA ASP A 33 12.72 1.88 3.14
C ASP A 33 11.94 2.96 3.91
N PRO A 34 12.62 4.05 4.35
CA PRO A 34 11.95 5.08 5.15
C PRO A 34 10.88 5.87 4.39
N VAL A 35 11.01 6.02 3.08
CA VAL A 35 9.98 6.70 2.29
C VAL A 35 8.71 5.85 2.25
N ARG A 36 8.86 4.54 2.07
CA ARG A 36 7.71 3.64 2.10
C ARG A 36 7.04 3.63 3.48
N ARG A 37 7.82 3.66 4.56
CA ARG A 37 7.22 3.77 5.90
C ARG A 37 6.45 5.08 6.08
N ALA A 38 6.96 6.18 5.51
CA ALA A 38 6.24 7.46 5.56
C ALA A 38 4.89 7.39 4.82
N ILE A 39 4.85 6.72 3.68
CA ILE A 39 3.60 6.49 2.95
C ILE A 39 2.61 5.73 3.82
N LEU A 40 3.06 4.67 4.48
CA LEU A 40 2.19 3.86 5.33
C LEU A 40 1.65 4.66 6.52
N ARG A 41 2.49 5.49 7.15
CA ARG A 41 2.05 6.34 8.26
C ARG A 41 0.99 7.34 7.81
N GLU A 42 1.19 7.93 6.65
CA GLU A 42 0.22 8.88 6.12
C GLU A 42 -1.14 8.21 5.87
N LEU A 43 -1.12 7.04 5.23
CA LEU A 43 -2.36 6.31 4.97
C LEU A 43 -3.04 5.83 6.25
N ALA A 44 -2.27 5.45 7.26
CA ALA A 44 -2.82 4.98 8.52
C ALA A 44 -3.61 6.07 9.26
N GLY A 45 -3.28 7.32 9.03
CA GLY A 45 -3.98 8.46 9.64
C GLY A 45 -5.22 8.92 8.90
N LEU A 46 -5.59 8.27 7.81
CA LEU A 46 -6.68 8.71 6.94
C LEU A 46 -7.71 7.60 6.74
N PRO A 47 -8.97 7.96 6.48
CA PRO A 47 -9.95 6.96 6.06
C PRO A 47 -9.54 6.31 4.74
N ASP A 48 -9.94 5.05 4.55
CA ASP A 48 -9.65 4.31 3.33
C ASP A 48 -10.18 5.06 2.09
N TRP A 49 -9.42 4.98 1.01
CA TRP A 49 -9.79 5.50 -0.31
C TRP A 49 -9.96 7.02 -0.38
N THR A 50 -9.34 7.76 0.56
CA THR A 50 -9.42 9.22 0.54
C THR A 50 -8.16 9.89 0.02
N LYS A 51 -7.00 9.20 0.03
CA LYS A 51 -5.74 9.79 -0.40
C LYS A 51 -5.40 9.34 -1.83
N ALA A 52 -5.33 10.30 -2.74
CA ALA A 52 -4.98 10.02 -4.13
C ALA A 52 -3.46 9.93 -4.32
N PHE A 53 -3.03 9.05 -5.23
CA PHE A 53 -1.61 8.80 -5.54
C PHE A 53 -0.85 10.10 -5.83
N GLY A 54 -1.44 10.99 -6.63
CA GLY A 54 -0.77 12.23 -7.02
C GLY A 54 -0.63 13.28 -5.94
N THR A 55 -1.25 13.07 -4.77
CA THR A 55 -1.25 14.06 -3.69
C THR A 55 -0.22 13.76 -2.59
N PHE A 56 0.55 12.69 -2.73
CA PHE A 56 1.64 12.42 -1.78
C PHE A 56 2.79 13.37 -2.03
N ASP A 57 3.21 14.07 -0.97
CA ASP A 57 4.36 14.97 -1.03
C ASP A 57 5.58 14.21 -0.51
N LEU A 58 6.38 13.68 -1.44
CA LEU A 58 7.52 12.85 -1.12
C LEU A 58 8.78 13.44 -1.76
N PRO A 59 9.94 13.36 -1.08
CA PRO A 59 11.19 13.92 -1.58
C PRO A 59 11.84 13.00 -2.62
N VAL A 60 11.08 12.56 -3.60
CA VAL A 60 11.55 11.63 -4.63
C VAL A 60 10.92 11.99 -5.98
N THR A 61 11.52 11.50 -7.06
CA THR A 61 10.96 11.67 -8.39
C THR A 61 9.66 10.91 -8.56
N LYS A 62 8.89 11.27 -9.59
CA LYS A 62 7.65 10.59 -9.91
C LYS A 62 7.90 9.10 -10.19
N ALA A 63 8.98 8.79 -10.92
CA ALA A 63 9.32 7.39 -11.23
C ALA A 63 9.63 6.60 -9.96
N THR A 64 10.38 7.19 -9.04
CA THR A 64 10.71 6.54 -7.76
C THR A 64 9.47 6.37 -6.91
N ARG A 65 8.57 7.35 -6.91
CA ARG A 65 7.29 7.22 -6.20
C ARG A 65 6.48 6.05 -6.74
N SER A 66 6.38 5.92 -8.06
CA SER A 66 5.69 4.80 -8.69
C SER A 66 6.31 3.47 -8.30
N HIS A 67 7.64 3.40 -8.21
CA HIS A 67 8.34 2.21 -7.76
C HIS A 67 7.98 1.85 -6.31
N HIS A 68 7.98 2.83 -5.42
CA HIS A 68 7.62 2.59 -4.02
C HIS A 68 6.19 2.04 -3.88
N PHE A 69 5.26 2.60 -4.63
CA PHE A 69 3.89 2.11 -4.59
C PHE A 69 3.77 0.69 -5.16
N ALA A 70 4.54 0.38 -6.21
CA ALA A 70 4.57 -0.98 -6.76
C ALA A 70 5.09 -1.99 -5.73
N VAL A 71 6.14 -1.63 -5.00
CA VAL A 71 6.70 -2.49 -3.94
C VAL A 71 5.64 -2.71 -2.84
N LEU A 72 4.95 -1.65 -2.44
CA LEU A 72 3.93 -1.76 -1.38
C LEU A 72 2.74 -2.62 -1.81
N ARG A 73 2.31 -2.51 -3.08
CA ARG A 73 1.25 -3.38 -3.60
C ARG A 73 1.68 -4.84 -3.63
N ALA A 74 2.90 -5.09 -4.09
CA ALA A 74 3.43 -6.45 -4.19
C ALA A 74 3.64 -7.10 -2.83
N ALA A 75 3.83 -6.29 -1.78
CA ALA A 75 3.98 -6.77 -0.41
C ALA A 75 2.64 -6.88 0.34
N GLY A 76 1.52 -6.58 -0.32
CA GLY A 76 0.21 -6.69 0.30
C GLY A 76 -0.10 -5.60 1.32
N LEU A 77 0.66 -4.50 1.29
CA LEU A 77 0.50 -3.42 2.28
C LEU A 77 -0.55 -2.40 1.86
N ILE A 78 -0.67 -2.14 0.57
CA ILE A 78 -1.65 -1.18 0.08
C ILE A 78 -2.46 -1.76 -1.06
N GLU A 79 -3.62 -1.18 -1.27
CA GLU A 79 -4.44 -1.43 -2.44
C GLU A 79 -4.73 -0.09 -3.10
N GLN A 80 -4.72 -0.09 -4.43
CA GLN A 80 -5.07 1.09 -5.23
C GLN A 80 -6.25 0.76 -6.11
N ARG A 81 -7.11 1.75 -6.32
CA ARG A 81 -8.22 1.62 -7.27
C ARG A 81 -8.41 2.93 -8.02
N ASP A 82 -8.85 2.81 -9.26
CA ASP A 82 -9.16 3.98 -10.06
C ASP A 82 -10.60 4.40 -9.82
N GLU A 83 -10.78 5.69 -9.60
CA GLU A 83 -12.10 6.31 -9.42
C GLU A 83 -12.10 7.61 -10.19
N GLY A 84 -12.70 7.58 -11.37
CA GLY A 84 -12.58 8.68 -12.33
C GLY A 84 -11.12 8.87 -12.75
N ALA A 85 -10.64 10.10 -12.69
CA ALA A 85 -9.25 10.42 -13.02
C ALA A 85 -8.30 10.21 -11.85
N ARG A 86 -8.80 9.81 -10.69
CA ARG A 86 -8.01 9.68 -9.47
C ARG A 86 -7.67 8.23 -9.22
N ARG A 87 -6.48 8.01 -8.65
CA ARG A 87 -6.06 6.70 -8.18
C ARG A 87 -5.99 6.76 -6.67
N LEU A 88 -6.95 6.12 -6.00
CA LEU A 88 -7.12 6.18 -4.56
C LEU A 88 -6.42 5.01 -3.88
N ASN A 89 -6.04 5.20 -2.63
CA ASN A 89 -5.23 4.24 -1.88
C ASN A 89 -5.91 3.81 -0.60
N ARG A 90 -5.66 2.56 -0.21
CA ARG A 90 -6.07 2.00 1.07
C ARG A 90 -4.90 1.23 1.69
N LEU A 91 -4.63 1.47 2.97
CA LEU A 91 -3.74 0.61 3.74
C LEU A 91 -4.49 -0.68 4.06
N ARG A 92 -3.91 -1.82 3.71
CA ARG A 92 -4.57 -3.13 3.91
C ARG A 92 -4.32 -3.64 5.32
N ARG A 93 -4.66 -2.84 6.32
CA ARG A 93 -4.32 -3.13 7.70
C ARG A 93 -4.91 -4.44 8.22
N PRO A 94 -6.23 -4.71 8.07
CA PRO A 94 -6.78 -5.97 8.58
C PRO A 94 -6.13 -7.19 7.96
N GLU A 95 -5.97 -7.19 6.64
CA GLU A 95 -5.38 -8.34 5.93
C GLU A 95 -3.91 -8.52 6.27
N PHE A 96 -3.18 -7.40 6.35
CA PHE A 96 -1.75 -7.46 6.64
C PHE A 96 -1.48 -7.88 8.08
N ASP A 97 -2.26 -7.37 9.03
CA ASP A 97 -2.13 -7.74 10.45
C ASP A 97 -2.41 -9.22 10.66
N GLU A 98 -3.31 -9.80 9.90
CA GLU A 98 -3.60 -11.23 10.00
C GLU A 98 -2.40 -12.07 9.54
N ALA A 99 -1.74 -11.65 8.46
CA ALA A 99 -0.59 -12.37 7.90
C ALA A 99 0.69 -12.12 8.68
N PHE A 100 0.91 -10.90 9.17
CA PHE A 100 2.13 -10.46 9.85
C PHE A 100 1.78 -9.71 11.13
N PRO A 101 1.32 -10.42 12.17
CA PRO A 101 0.87 -9.77 13.41
C PRO A 101 1.96 -8.91 14.05
N GLY A 102 1.64 -7.67 14.35
CA GLY A 102 2.53 -6.76 15.05
C GLY A 102 3.49 -5.97 14.16
N LEU A 103 3.69 -6.35 12.90
CA LEU A 103 4.66 -5.66 12.04
C LEU A 103 4.23 -4.24 11.72
N LEU A 104 2.97 -4.04 11.31
CA LEU A 104 2.47 -2.69 11.06
C LEU A 104 2.44 -1.85 12.33
N ASP A 105 2.06 -2.42 13.46
CA ASP A 105 2.09 -1.69 14.73
C ASP A 105 3.47 -1.13 15.02
N LEU A 106 4.50 -1.93 14.78
CA LEU A 106 5.89 -1.52 14.97
C LEU A 106 6.25 -0.35 14.03
N ILE A 107 5.91 -0.50 12.75
CA ILE A 107 6.21 0.51 11.74
C ILE A 107 5.49 1.83 12.05
N LEU A 108 4.21 1.75 12.39
CA LEU A 108 3.40 2.94 12.64
C LEU A 108 3.75 3.65 13.95
N ALA A 109 4.42 2.94 14.86
CA ALA A 109 4.91 3.53 16.11
C ALA A 109 6.26 4.24 15.93
N GLU A 110 6.88 4.13 14.79
CA GLU A 110 8.18 4.77 14.53
C GLU A 110 8.06 6.29 14.64
N ARG A 111 9.04 6.90 15.29
CA ARG A 111 9.16 8.35 15.31
C ARG A 111 10.15 8.78 14.23
N PRO A 112 9.66 9.54 13.25
CA PRO A 112 10.52 10.02 12.16
C PRO A 112 11.57 11.01 12.66
#